data_7925fc5ca740acb740a7a6763654b3d4
#
_entry.id   7925fc5ca740acb740a7a6763654b3d4
#
_cell.length_a   1.000
_cell.length_b   1.000
_cell.length_c   1.000
_cell.angle_alpha   90.00
_cell.angle_beta   90.00
_cell.angle_gamma   90.00
#
_symmetry.space_group_name_H-M   'P 1'
#
loop_
_entity.id
_entity.type
_entity.pdbx_description
1 polymer ?
#
loop_
_entity_poly.entity_id
_entity_poly.type
_entity_poly.pdbx_seq_one_letter_code
_entity_poly.pdbx_strand_id
1 'polypeptide(L)'
;MLVIVQGTALGRIKADPTQLKQVFINLAANARDAMPQGGRFTIETGNVEVDSAYARQHAEASVGPHVRLTVRDTGAGMDAGTMTRVFDPFFTTKDVGKGTGLGLATVYGIIKQHGGHISLESAVGRGTTFAIYLPRVDEREAIGAGA
;
A
#
# COMPACT_ATOMS: atom_id res chain seq x y z
N MET A 1 11.69 6.10 13.54
CA MET A 1 12.45 6.75 12.47
C MET A 1 11.71 6.63 11.15
N LEU A 2 11.59 7.72 10.43
CA LEU A 2 11.01 7.73 9.08
C LEU A 2 12.13 7.72 8.05
N VAL A 3 12.07 6.79 7.11
CA VAL A 3 13.02 6.71 6.00
C VAL A 3 12.24 6.78 4.69
N ILE A 4 12.64 7.68 3.80
CA ILE A 4 12.01 7.84 2.49
C ILE A 4 13.06 7.57 1.41
N VAL A 5 12.77 6.63 0.52
CA VAL A 5 13.62 6.32 -0.63
C VAL A 5 12.80 6.56 -1.89
N GLN A 6 13.21 7.55 -2.70
CA GLN A 6 12.53 7.88 -3.94
C GLN A 6 13.28 7.29 -5.12
N GLY A 7 12.55 6.63 -6.02
CA GLY A 7 13.11 6.21 -7.29
C GLY A 7 13.39 7.42 -8.19
N THR A 8 14.36 7.28 -9.09
CA THR A 8 14.63 8.30 -10.10
C THR A 8 13.68 8.13 -11.28
N ALA A 9 13.33 9.24 -11.92
CA ALA A 9 12.51 9.26 -13.12
C ALA A 9 11.21 8.47 -12.97
N LEU A 10 10.49 8.68 -11.85
CA LEU A 10 9.21 8.02 -11.62
C LEU A 10 8.23 8.30 -12.75
N GLY A 11 7.50 7.26 -13.17
CA GLY A 11 6.40 7.39 -14.10
C GLY A 11 5.25 8.18 -13.51
N ARG A 12 4.30 8.57 -14.36
CA ARG A 12 3.11 9.29 -13.95
C ARG A 12 1.94 8.33 -13.79
N ILE A 13 1.06 8.66 -12.84
CA ILE A 13 -0.17 7.90 -12.60
C ILE A 13 -1.35 8.84 -12.65
N LYS A 14 -2.52 8.28 -12.95
CA LYS A 14 -3.79 9.00 -12.92
C LYS A 14 -4.46 8.70 -11.58
N ALA A 15 -4.44 9.66 -10.66
CA ALA A 15 -4.95 9.44 -9.31
C ALA A 15 -5.51 10.71 -8.69
N ASP A 16 -6.45 10.53 -7.77
CA ASP A 16 -6.98 11.63 -6.95
C ASP A 16 -5.98 11.88 -5.80
N PRO A 17 -5.37 13.08 -5.73
CA PRO A 17 -4.38 13.38 -4.70
C PRO A 17 -4.93 13.25 -3.29
N THR A 18 -6.19 13.61 -3.06
CA THR A 18 -6.82 13.53 -1.75
C THR A 18 -6.94 12.07 -1.30
N GLN A 19 -7.34 11.18 -2.20
CA GLN A 19 -7.46 9.76 -1.90
C GLN A 19 -6.09 9.12 -1.67
N LEU A 20 -5.07 9.47 -2.45
CA LEU A 20 -3.71 8.98 -2.22
C LEU A 20 -3.18 9.44 -0.88
N LYS A 21 -3.45 10.69 -0.50
CA LYS A 21 -3.08 11.20 0.83
C LYS A 21 -3.71 10.36 1.93
N GLN A 22 -4.96 9.97 1.76
CA GLN A 22 -5.66 9.12 2.72
C GLN A 22 -5.01 7.74 2.85
N VAL A 23 -4.53 7.17 1.74
CA VAL A 23 -3.78 5.91 1.76
C VAL A 23 -2.53 6.05 2.65
N PHE A 24 -1.75 7.11 2.45
CA PHE A 24 -0.54 7.34 3.25
C PHE A 24 -0.86 7.52 4.73
N ILE A 25 -1.88 8.32 5.04
CA ILE A 25 -2.28 8.55 6.43
C ILE A 25 -2.67 7.24 7.10
N ASN A 26 -3.46 6.42 6.43
CA ASN A 26 -3.92 5.16 6.99
C ASN A 26 -2.78 4.16 7.19
N LEU A 27 -1.86 4.08 6.24
CA LEU A 27 -0.70 3.21 6.37
C LEU A 27 0.26 3.67 7.47
N ALA A 28 0.47 4.98 7.58
CA ALA A 28 1.32 5.54 8.63
C ALA A 28 0.72 5.32 10.02
N ALA A 29 -0.59 5.49 10.15
CA ALA A 29 -1.28 5.22 11.42
C ALA A 29 -1.19 3.74 11.80
N ASN A 30 -1.34 2.85 10.83
CA ASN A 30 -1.21 1.42 11.06
C ASN A 30 0.20 1.06 11.54
N ALA A 31 1.23 1.62 10.89
CA ALA A 31 2.62 1.40 11.30
C ALA A 31 2.89 1.92 12.70
N ARG A 32 2.39 3.11 13.03
CA ARG A 32 2.53 3.69 14.36
C ARG A 32 1.95 2.76 15.42
N ASP A 33 0.75 2.24 15.17
CA ASP A 33 0.08 1.34 16.12
C ASP A 33 0.80 0.00 16.27
N ALA A 34 1.49 -0.45 15.21
CA ALA A 34 2.28 -1.67 15.25
C ALA A 34 3.64 -1.49 15.92
N MET A 35 4.06 -0.25 16.16
CA MET A 35 5.36 0.09 16.73
C MET A 35 5.21 0.98 17.98
N PRO A 36 4.52 0.52 19.04
CA PRO A 36 4.28 1.36 20.22
C PRO A 36 5.54 1.78 20.95
N GLN A 37 6.61 1.01 20.80
CA GLN A 37 7.93 1.30 21.40
C GLN A 37 8.88 1.97 20.43
N GLY A 38 8.37 2.44 19.28
CA GLY A 38 9.18 2.99 18.21
C GLY A 38 9.64 1.93 17.22
N GLY A 39 10.38 2.35 16.23
CA GLY A 39 10.85 1.48 15.16
C GLY A 39 11.19 2.27 13.92
N ARG A 40 11.24 1.58 12.78
CA ARG A 40 11.54 2.20 11.49
C ARG A 40 10.34 2.08 10.57
N PHE A 41 9.96 3.21 9.99
CA PHE A 41 8.93 3.28 8.96
C PHE A 41 9.60 3.75 7.67
N THR A 42 9.56 2.91 6.63
CA THR A 42 10.25 3.17 5.37
C THR A 42 9.24 3.27 4.24
N ILE A 43 9.37 4.30 3.41
CA ILE A 43 8.59 4.47 2.19
C ILE A 43 9.55 4.46 1.02
N GLU A 44 9.31 3.58 0.04
CA GLU A 44 10.11 3.48 -1.17
C GLU A 44 9.20 3.62 -2.39
N THR A 45 9.68 4.31 -3.42
CA THR A 45 8.94 4.44 -4.68
C THR A 45 9.83 4.03 -5.83
N GLY A 46 9.24 3.48 -6.88
CA GLY A 46 9.98 3.10 -8.07
C GLY A 46 9.07 2.70 -9.22
N ASN A 47 9.61 2.67 -10.42
CA ASN A 47 8.93 2.13 -11.59
C ASN A 47 9.16 0.63 -11.64
N VAL A 48 8.10 -0.12 -11.94
CA VAL A 48 8.19 -1.58 -12.10
C VAL A 48 7.34 -2.02 -13.29
N GLU A 49 7.70 -3.16 -13.87
CA GLU A 49 6.88 -3.85 -14.85
C GLU A 49 6.21 -5.03 -14.17
N VAL A 50 4.87 -5.07 -14.20
CA VAL A 50 4.14 -6.25 -13.76
C VAL A 50 4.03 -7.18 -14.95
N ASP A 51 4.70 -8.32 -14.86
CA ASP A 51 4.72 -9.30 -15.96
C ASP A 51 3.60 -10.33 -15.82
N SER A 52 3.47 -11.18 -16.83
CA SER A 52 2.42 -12.20 -16.84
C SER A 52 2.63 -13.25 -15.75
N ALA A 53 3.87 -13.54 -15.37
CA ALA A 53 4.15 -14.49 -14.30
C ALA A 53 3.63 -13.97 -12.95
N TYR A 54 3.88 -12.68 -12.65
CA TYR A 54 3.34 -12.05 -11.45
C TYR A 54 1.81 -12.03 -11.47
N ALA A 55 1.21 -11.65 -12.61
CA ALA A 55 -0.25 -11.56 -12.74
C ALA A 55 -0.93 -12.92 -12.56
N ARG A 56 -0.28 -14.01 -12.93
CA ARG A 56 -0.81 -15.36 -12.70
C ARG A 56 -0.84 -15.75 -11.23
N GLN A 57 0.09 -15.22 -10.44
CA GLN A 57 0.16 -15.50 -9.00
C GLN A 57 -0.69 -14.55 -8.17
N HIS A 58 -1.06 -13.42 -8.74
CA HIS A 58 -1.81 -12.36 -8.06
C HIS A 58 -3.01 -11.98 -8.93
N ALA A 59 -4.15 -12.63 -8.68
CA ALA A 59 -5.33 -12.57 -9.53
C ALA A 59 -5.84 -11.15 -9.82
N GLU A 60 -5.58 -10.20 -8.91
CA GLU A 60 -6.04 -8.82 -9.07
C GLU A 60 -5.03 -7.93 -9.78
N ALA A 61 -3.82 -8.42 -10.07
CA ALA A 61 -2.79 -7.63 -10.72
C ALA A 61 -3.01 -7.59 -12.22
N SER A 62 -2.75 -6.44 -12.83
CA SER A 62 -2.76 -6.26 -14.28
C SER A 62 -1.33 -6.19 -14.80
N VAL A 63 -1.14 -6.67 -16.03
CA VAL A 63 0.17 -6.65 -16.70
C VAL A 63 0.44 -5.23 -17.20
N GLY A 64 1.71 -4.81 -17.15
CA GLY A 64 2.16 -3.56 -17.74
C GLY A 64 2.98 -2.68 -16.79
N PRO A 65 3.29 -1.46 -17.23
CA PRO A 65 4.12 -0.55 -16.43
C PRO A 65 3.32 0.01 -15.26
N HIS A 66 3.96 0.03 -14.09
CA HIS A 66 3.38 0.53 -12.85
C HIS A 66 4.38 1.40 -12.10
N VAL A 67 3.88 2.23 -11.21
CA VAL A 67 4.66 2.81 -10.13
C VAL A 67 4.38 1.97 -8.90
N ARG A 68 5.43 1.50 -8.25
CA ARG A 68 5.32 0.75 -7.00
C ARG A 68 5.64 1.64 -5.82
N LEU A 69 4.75 1.65 -4.85
CA LEU A 69 4.96 2.27 -3.56
C LEU A 69 5.09 1.16 -2.53
N THR A 70 6.23 1.08 -1.87
CA THR A 70 6.47 0.10 -0.82
C THR A 70 6.50 0.81 0.53
N VAL A 71 5.68 0.33 1.47
CA VAL A 71 5.58 0.89 2.82
C VAL A 71 5.92 -0.23 3.80
N ARG A 72 6.99 -0.03 4.57
CA ARG A 72 7.53 -1.07 5.45
C ARG A 72 7.66 -0.54 6.87
N ASP A 73 7.25 -1.35 7.85
CA ASP A 73 7.49 -1.07 9.26
C ASP A 73 8.25 -2.23 9.92
N THR A 74 8.83 -1.95 11.08
CA THR A 74 9.53 -2.96 11.89
C THR A 74 8.72 -3.34 13.13
N GLY A 75 7.40 -3.28 13.01
CA GLY A 75 6.48 -3.50 14.12
C GLY A 75 6.21 -4.96 14.45
N ALA A 76 5.07 -5.17 15.09
CA ALA A 76 4.68 -6.48 15.59
C ALA A 76 4.46 -7.54 14.50
N GLY A 77 4.11 -7.11 13.29
CA GLY A 77 3.79 -8.03 12.22
C GLY A 77 2.45 -8.70 12.41
N MET A 78 2.14 -9.62 11.50
CA MET A 78 0.86 -10.32 11.48
C MET A 78 1.07 -11.79 11.19
N ASP A 79 0.23 -12.64 11.80
CA ASP A 79 0.18 -14.06 11.45
C ASP A 79 -0.62 -14.26 10.14
N ALA A 80 -0.58 -15.48 9.62
CA ALA A 80 -1.22 -15.79 8.34
C ALA A 80 -2.74 -15.57 8.38
N GLY A 81 -3.39 -15.90 9.49
CA GLY A 81 -4.83 -15.70 9.64
C GLY A 81 -5.22 -14.23 9.62
N THR A 82 -4.44 -13.38 10.29
CA THR A 82 -4.65 -11.94 10.26
C THR A 82 -4.45 -11.38 8.86
N MET A 83 -3.39 -11.82 8.16
CA MET A 83 -3.08 -11.35 6.81
C MET A 83 -4.24 -11.61 5.84
N THR A 84 -4.95 -12.72 5.97
CA THR A 84 -6.08 -13.04 5.08
C THR A 84 -7.29 -12.16 5.30
N ARG A 85 -7.38 -11.47 6.44
CA ARG A 85 -8.55 -10.68 6.83
C ARG A 85 -8.27 -9.18 6.98
N VAL A 86 -7.03 -8.77 6.82
CA VAL A 86 -6.61 -7.41 7.18
C VAL A 86 -7.33 -6.33 6.37
N PHE A 87 -7.79 -6.63 5.16
CA PHE A 87 -8.55 -5.69 4.33
C PHE A 87 -10.05 -5.82 4.49
N ASP A 88 -10.54 -6.74 5.32
CA ASP A 88 -11.98 -6.86 5.56
C ASP A 88 -12.47 -5.67 6.37
N PRO A 89 -13.61 -5.07 6.01
CA PRO A 89 -14.19 -3.99 6.81
C PRO A 89 -14.43 -4.43 8.25
N PHE A 90 -14.13 -3.52 9.18
CA PHE A 90 -14.31 -3.71 10.64
C PHE A 90 -13.41 -4.76 11.27
N PHE A 91 -12.56 -5.46 10.49
CA PHE A 91 -11.58 -6.35 11.10
C PHE A 91 -10.47 -5.54 11.77
N THR A 92 -10.16 -5.84 13.03
CA THR A 92 -9.07 -5.21 13.75
C THR A 92 -8.56 -6.15 14.85
N THR A 93 -7.25 -6.07 15.13
CA THR A 93 -6.63 -6.75 16.26
C THR A 93 -6.50 -5.82 17.48
N LYS A 94 -6.97 -4.56 17.35
CA LYS A 94 -6.94 -3.59 18.43
C LYS A 94 -8.08 -3.83 19.41
N ASP A 95 -7.90 -3.34 20.63
CA ASP A 95 -8.95 -3.38 21.65
C ASP A 95 -10.19 -2.61 21.19
N VAL A 96 -11.34 -3.01 21.74
CA VAL A 96 -12.62 -2.35 21.46
C VAL A 96 -12.50 -0.84 21.72
N GLY A 97 -12.89 -0.04 20.75
CA GLY A 97 -12.83 1.43 20.82
C GLY A 97 -11.49 2.04 20.42
N LYS A 98 -10.46 1.25 20.19
CA LYS A 98 -9.14 1.76 19.79
C LYS A 98 -8.85 1.65 18.31
N GLY A 99 -9.73 1.05 17.54
CA GLY A 99 -9.60 0.96 16.09
C GLY A 99 -10.93 0.68 15.46
N THR A 100 -11.17 1.28 14.29
CA THR A 100 -12.44 1.13 13.58
C THR A 100 -12.47 -0.12 12.68
N GLY A 101 -11.30 -0.66 12.34
CA GLY A 101 -11.21 -1.75 11.37
C GLY A 101 -11.46 -1.31 9.93
N LEU A 102 -11.47 0.01 9.68
CA LEU A 102 -11.76 0.57 8.35
C LEU A 102 -10.53 1.11 7.62
N GLY A 103 -9.41 1.35 8.33
CA GLY A 103 -8.23 1.98 7.73
C GLY A 103 -7.67 1.22 6.54
N LEU A 104 -7.41 -0.07 6.68
CA LEU A 104 -6.86 -0.88 5.59
C LEU A 104 -7.90 -1.25 4.54
N ALA A 105 -9.17 -1.42 4.92
CA ALA A 105 -10.25 -1.60 3.95
C ALA A 105 -10.38 -0.37 3.05
N THR A 106 -10.24 0.83 3.61
CA THR A 106 -10.25 2.08 2.85
C THR A 106 -9.07 2.14 1.89
N VAL A 107 -7.87 1.77 2.33
CA VAL A 107 -6.68 1.70 1.47
C VAL A 107 -6.95 0.76 0.29
N TYR A 108 -7.42 -0.44 0.56
CA TYR A 108 -7.73 -1.43 -0.47
C TYR A 108 -8.72 -0.86 -1.49
N GLY A 109 -9.81 -0.26 -1.02
CA GLY A 109 -10.84 0.31 -1.89
C GLY A 109 -10.31 1.42 -2.79
N ILE A 110 -9.50 2.32 -2.25
CA ILE A 110 -8.90 3.41 -3.02
C ILE A 110 -7.99 2.85 -4.12
N ILE A 111 -7.12 1.90 -3.77
CA ILE A 111 -6.19 1.31 -4.74
C ILE A 111 -6.95 0.60 -5.85
N LYS A 112 -8.01 -0.14 -5.54
CA LYS A 112 -8.83 -0.81 -6.54
C LYS A 112 -9.56 0.19 -7.44
N GLN A 113 -10.06 1.30 -6.90
CA GLN A 113 -10.69 2.35 -7.70
C GLN A 113 -9.74 2.98 -8.72
N HIS A 114 -8.45 2.98 -8.40
CA HIS A 114 -7.42 3.52 -9.29
C HIS A 114 -6.82 2.48 -10.25
N GLY A 115 -7.44 1.29 -10.31
CA GLY A 115 -6.96 0.22 -11.17
C GLY A 115 -5.68 -0.44 -10.69
N GLY A 116 -5.33 -0.24 -9.43
CA GLY A 116 -4.10 -0.74 -8.85
C GLY A 116 -4.25 -2.07 -8.14
N HIS A 117 -3.15 -2.49 -7.56
CA HIS A 117 -3.04 -3.74 -6.83
C HIS A 117 -2.23 -3.48 -5.55
N ILE A 118 -2.59 -4.16 -4.46
CA ILE A 118 -1.85 -4.11 -3.21
C ILE A 118 -1.50 -5.53 -2.77
N SER A 119 -0.26 -5.72 -2.36
CA SER A 119 0.20 -6.98 -1.78
C SER A 119 0.77 -6.74 -0.39
N LEU A 120 0.85 -7.79 0.39
CA LEU A 120 1.22 -7.73 1.80
C LEU A 120 2.16 -8.87 2.13
N GLU A 121 3.27 -8.54 2.79
CA GLU A 121 4.16 -9.51 3.39
C GLU A 121 4.33 -9.15 4.86
N SER A 122 4.19 -10.13 5.74
CA SER A 122 4.32 -9.92 7.17
C SER A 122 4.62 -11.22 7.88
N ALA A 123 5.27 -11.11 9.02
CA ALA A 123 5.46 -12.23 9.95
C ALA A 123 5.52 -11.67 11.35
N VAL A 124 5.00 -12.41 12.31
CA VAL A 124 5.02 -12.00 13.72
C VAL A 124 6.46 -11.72 14.16
N GLY A 125 6.67 -10.54 14.74
CA GLY A 125 7.99 -10.09 15.20
C GLY A 125 8.91 -9.54 14.13
N ARG A 126 8.48 -9.52 12.86
CA ARG A 126 9.33 -9.07 11.74
C ARG A 126 8.80 -7.85 11.01
N GLY A 127 7.65 -7.32 11.45
CA GLY A 127 7.06 -6.16 10.81
C GLY A 127 6.21 -6.51 9.60
N THR A 128 5.82 -5.47 8.87
CA THR A 128 4.88 -5.58 7.76
C THR A 128 5.36 -4.75 6.58
N THR A 129 5.19 -5.30 5.38
CA THR A 129 5.47 -4.59 4.13
C THR A 129 4.22 -4.62 3.25
N PHE A 130 3.73 -3.43 2.89
CA PHE A 130 2.68 -3.26 1.89
C PHE A 130 3.33 -2.81 0.59
N ALA A 131 3.02 -3.46 -0.51
CA ALA A 131 3.48 -3.05 -1.83
C ALA A 131 2.24 -2.67 -2.65
N ILE A 132 2.20 -1.42 -3.08
CA ILE A 132 1.09 -0.85 -3.85
C ILE A 132 1.57 -0.60 -5.27
N TYR A 133 0.81 -1.11 -6.24
CA TYR A 133 1.11 -0.98 -7.67
C TYR A 133 0.02 -0.16 -8.32
N LEU A 134 0.40 0.99 -8.89
CA LEU A 134 -0.53 1.86 -9.60
C LEU A 134 -0.13 1.92 -11.07
N PRO A 135 -1.07 1.71 -12.00
CA PRO A 135 -0.76 1.73 -13.43
C PRO A 135 -0.16 3.07 -13.84
N ARG A 136 0.92 3.02 -14.62
CA ARG A 136 1.48 4.22 -15.22
C ARG A 136 0.63 4.64 -16.40
N VAL A 137 0.52 5.94 -16.60
CA VAL A 137 -0.08 6.52 -17.79
C VAL A 137 1.00 7.27 -18.56
N ASP A 138 0.81 7.47 -19.85
CA ASP A 138 1.74 8.31 -20.57
C ASP A 138 1.53 9.78 -20.16
N GLU A 139 2.51 10.61 -20.50
CA GLU A 139 2.48 12.01 -20.09
C GLU A 139 1.24 12.74 -20.61
N ARG A 140 0.79 12.39 -21.80
CA ARG A 140 -0.38 12.99 -22.41
C ARG A 140 -1.66 12.67 -21.64
N GLU A 141 -1.83 11.41 -21.21
CA GLU A 141 -2.97 10.99 -20.41
C GLU A 141 -2.94 11.66 -19.03
N ALA A 142 -1.77 11.75 -18.41
CA ALA A 142 -1.62 12.38 -17.11
C ALA A 142 -1.97 13.86 -17.16
N ILE A 143 -1.56 14.58 -18.20
CA ILE A 143 -1.89 15.99 -18.41
C ILE A 143 -3.40 16.14 -18.60
N GLY A 144 -4.00 15.29 -19.43
CA GLY A 144 -5.45 15.30 -19.65
C GLY A 144 -6.23 15.07 -18.35
N ALA A 145 -5.74 14.18 -17.49
CA ALA A 145 -6.37 13.88 -16.21
C ALA A 145 -6.21 15.02 -15.19
N GLY A 146 -5.13 15.81 -15.32
CA GLY A 146 -4.86 16.92 -14.42
C GLY A 146 -5.52 18.24 -14.83
N ALA A 147 -6.14 18.26 -15.97
CA ALA A 147 -6.75 19.48 -16.52
C ALA A 147 -8.07 19.85 -15.82
#